data_1d556d1dfc0d5b4986c6a31a39d5fe93
#
_entry.id   1d556d1dfc0d5b4986c6a31a39d5fe93
#
_cell.length_a   1.000
_cell.length_b   1.000
_cell.length_c   1.000
_cell.angle_alpha   90.00
_cell.angle_beta   90.00
_cell.angle_gamma   90.00
#
_symmetry.space_group_name_H-M   'P 1'
#
loop_
_entity.id
_entity.type
_entity.pdbx_description
1 polymer ?
#
loop_
_entity_poly.entity_id
_entity_poly.type
_entity_poly.pdbx_seq_one_letter_code
_entity_poly.pdbx_strand_id
1 'polypeptide(L)'
;MSRITRAALLSFILVLCAGAARAQQNAPALPVPPPFEPLTKLEALDAQVGSVIVKNYTYIGSVSGFSGIVMVTGYEFVEPQTGRKDYGISIEVRETGRSEREGREARTYVDYDEIDALIRAIDYIVRIERSTSLENFEAQFRTRGELQVSTFLRPNGALQSEVSIGFFRRAVITISLGKLTDFRKLIADAKTTLDKIR
;
A
#
# COMPACT_ATOMS: atom_id res chain seq x y z
N MET A 1 -61.56 -35.41 -7.92
CA MET A 1 -60.72 -34.99 -6.79
C MET A 1 -61.56 -34.21 -5.81
N SER A 2 -61.73 -34.72 -4.59
CA SER A 2 -62.67 -34.17 -3.61
C SER A 2 -62.10 -32.85 -3.01
N ARG A 3 -63.00 -31.97 -2.53
CA ARG A 3 -62.61 -30.68 -1.89
C ARG A 3 -61.71 -30.87 -0.68
N ILE A 4 -61.71 -32.01 -0.05
CA ILE A 4 -60.89 -32.40 1.11
C ILE A 4 -59.40 -32.56 0.71
N THR A 5 -59.08 -33.15 -0.45
CA THR A 5 -57.72 -33.32 -0.93
C THR A 5 -57.06 -31.99 -1.31
N ARG A 6 -57.79 -30.97 -1.74
CA ARG A 6 -57.26 -29.64 -2.04
C ARG A 6 -56.95 -28.83 -0.78
N ALA A 7 -57.73 -28.98 0.29
CA ALA A 7 -57.46 -28.30 1.57
C ALA A 7 -56.22 -28.86 2.26
N ALA A 8 -56.02 -30.19 2.23
CA ALA A 8 -54.83 -30.84 2.79
C ALA A 8 -53.54 -30.46 2.07
N LEU A 9 -53.61 -30.30 0.72
CA LEU A 9 -52.42 -29.89 -0.07
C LEU A 9 -52.03 -28.43 0.20
N LEU A 10 -52.97 -27.52 0.37
CA LEU A 10 -52.75 -26.12 0.71
C LEU A 10 -52.15 -25.94 2.11
N SER A 11 -52.62 -26.72 3.09
CA SER A 11 -52.05 -26.68 4.46
C SER A 11 -50.61 -27.20 4.51
N PHE A 12 -50.28 -28.20 3.69
CA PHE A 12 -48.89 -28.74 3.66
C PHE A 12 -47.92 -27.77 3.04
N ILE A 13 -48.31 -27.01 2.01
CA ILE A 13 -47.47 -25.98 1.38
C ILE A 13 -47.21 -24.81 2.33
N LEU A 14 -48.22 -24.42 3.14
CA LEU A 14 -48.06 -23.30 4.10
C LEU A 14 -47.09 -23.64 5.23
N VAL A 15 -47.04 -24.89 5.67
CA VAL A 15 -46.12 -25.35 6.73
C VAL A 15 -44.66 -25.41 6.21
N LEU A 16 -44.44 -25.77 4.94
CA LEU A 16 -43.11 -25.77 4.33
C LEU A 16 -42.53 -24.37 4.15
N CYS A 17 -43.34 -23.35 3.87
CA CYS A 17 -42.89 -21.96 3.76
C CYS A 17 -42.49 -21.34 5.11
N ALA A 18 -43.11 -21.74 6.22
CA ALA A 18 -42.79 -21.23 7.56
C ALA A 18 -41.46 -21.77 8.09
N GLY A 19 -40.98 -22.92 7.63
CA GLY A 19 -39.69 -23.50 7.98
C GLY A 19 -38.52 -22.79 7.34
N ALA A 20 -38.66 -22.29 6.11
CA ALA A 20 -37.61 -21.60 5.39
C ALA A 20 -37.27 -20.20 5.95
N ALA A 21 -38.28 -19.52 6.53
CA ALA A 21 -38.09 -18.19 7.11
C ALA A 21 -37.27 -18.19 8.41
N ARG A 22 -37.22 -19.30 9.14
CA ARG A 22 -36.41 -19.42 10.38
C ARG A 22 -34.96 -19.81 10.15
N ALA A 23 -34.64 -20.39 8.98
CA ALA A 23 -33.26 -20.76 8.65
C ALA A 23 -32.36 -19.54 8.32
N GLN A 24 -32.96 -18.43 7.90
CA GLN A 24 -32.21 -17.19 7.62
C GLN A 24 -31.84 -16.35 8.85
N GLN A 25 -32.53 -16.56 9.99
CA GLN A 25 -32.27 -15.80 11.22
C GLN A 25 -31.04 -16.28 12.02
N ASN A 26 -30.50 -17.45 11.70
CA ASN A 26 -29.35 -18.05 12.39
C ASN A 26 -28.08 -18.10 11.52
N ALA A 27 -28.02 -17.35 10.42
CA ALA A 27 -26.75 -17.20 9.71
C ALA A 27 -25.77 -16.47 10.63
N PRO A 28 -24.59 -17.03 10.94
CA PRO A 28 -23.59 -16.34 11.74
C PRO A 28 -23.28 -15.01 11.05
N ALA A 29 -23.37 -13.91 11.81
CA ALA A 29 -22.98 -12.61 11.30
C ALA A 29 -21.56 -12.73 10.74
N LEU A 30 -21.37 -12.34 9.49
CA LEU A 30 -20.03 -12.29 8.91
C LEU A 30 -19.16 -11.43 9.83
N PRO A 31 -17.92 -11.86 10.13
CA PRO A 31 -17.01 -11.08 10.96
C PRO A 31 -16.89 -9.68 10.35
N VAL A 32 -17.22 -8.66 11.14
CA VAL A 32 -17.02 -7.26 10.74
C VAL A 32 -15.51 -7.11 10.52
N PRO A 33 -15.06 -6.67 9.33
CA PRO A 33 -13.65 -6.43 9.09
C PRO A 33 -13.14 -5.45 10.16
N PRO A 34 -11.90 -5.65 10.67
CA PRO A 34 -11.33 -4.74 11.65
C PRO A 34 -11.34 -3.32 11.09
N PRO A 35 -11.53 -2.29 11.94
CA PRO A 35 -11.47 -0.91 11.51
C PRO A 35 -10.12 -0.63 10.84
N PHE A 36 -10.13 0.19 9.82
CA PHE A 36 -8.91 0.64 9.16
C PHE A 36 -8.06 1.43 10.16
N GLU A 37 -6.86 0.94 10.45
CA GLU A 37 -5.87 1.62 11.29
C GLU A 37 -4.80 2.26 10.38
N PRO A 38 -4.69 3.59 10.37
CA PRO A 38 -3.67 4.29 9.59
C PRO A 38 -2.26 3.89 10.06
N LEU A 39 -1.38 3.58 9.14
CA LEU A 39 -0.01 3.14 9.43
C LEU A 39 0.95 4.33 9.60
N THR A 40 0.61 5.50 9.04
CA THR A 40 1.44 6.71 9.08
C THR A 40 0.64 7.90 9.62
N LYS A 41 1.34 8.95 10.06
CA LYS A 41 0.71 10.20 10.52
C LYS A 41 -0.04 10.91 9.39
N LEU A 42 0.55 10.89 8.18
CA LEU A 42 -0.10 11.47 7.00
C LEU A 42 -1.36 10.68 6.63
N GLU A 43 -1.32 9.35 6.70
CA GLU A 43 -2.48 8.51 6.44
C GLU A 43 -3.58 8.72 7.48
N ALA A 44 -3.20 8.91 8.75
CA ALA A 44 -4.13 9.22 9.83
C ALA A 44 -4.85 10.57 9.62
N LEU A 45 -4.14 11.60 9.11
CA LEU A 45 -4.77 12.86 8.73
C LEU A 45 -5.63 12.70 7.47
N ASP A 46 -5.17 11.93 6.48
CA ASP A 46 -5.90 11.70 5.23
C ASP A 46 -7.24 10.99 5.45
N ALA A 47 -7.28 10.07 6.41
CA ALA A 47 -8.46 9.28 6.76
C ALA A 47 -9.42 10.00 7.72
N GLN A 48 -9.09 11.21 8.20
CA GLN A 48 -9.89 11.91 9.19
C GLN A 48 -11.22 12.38 8.62
N VAL A 49 -12.31 11.97 9.28
CA VAL A 49 -13.68 12.32 8.90
C VAL A 49 -14.16 13.54 9.69
N GLY A 50 -14.85 14.47 9.03
CA GLY A 50 -15.46 15.62 9.69
C GLY A 50 -14.52 16.83 9.88
N SER A 51 -13.26 16.74 9.46
CA SER A 51 -12.29 17.83 9.46
C SER A 51 -11.86 18.21 8.05
N VAL A 52 -11.51 19.48 7.87
CA VAL A 52 -10.86 19.94 6.64
C VAL A 52 -9.36 19.70 6.76
N ILE A 53 -8.80 18.94 5.82
CA ILE A 53 -7.36 18.75 5.71
C ILE A 53 -6.87 19.46 4.45
N VAL A 54 -5.97 20.42 4.63
CA VAL A 54 -5.28 21.10 3.52
C VAL A 54 -4.01 20.32 3.20
N LYS A 55 -3.89 19.87 1.95
CA LYS A 55 -2.74 19.13 1.46
C LYS A 55 -1.93 20.01 0.52
N ASN A 56 -0.79 20.49 0.99
CA ASN A 56 0.19 21.15 0.15
C ASN A 56 1.18 20.08 -0.35
N TYR A 57 1.49 20.07 -1.64
CA TYR A 57 2.38 19.07 -2.18
C TYR A 57 3.23 19.61 -3.33
N THR A 58 4.40 18.99 -3.49
CA THR A 58 5.33 19.28 -4.58
C THR A 58 5.81 17.95 -5.18
N TYR A 59 5.58 17.77 -6.47
CA TYR A 59 6.15 16.66 -7.21
C TYR A 59 7.67 16.84 -7.32
N ILE A 60 8.42 15.83 -6.89
CA ILE A 60 9.89 15.87 -6.87
C ILE A 60 10.46 15.23 -8.13
N GLY A 61 9.91 14.08 -8.53
CA GLY A 61 10.37 13.38 -9.71
C GLY A 61 9.97 11.92 -9.73
N SER A 62 10.48 11.21 -10.72
CA SER A 62 10.21 9.80 -10.93
C SER A 62 11.42 9.04 -11.44
N VAL A 63 11.42 7.72 -11.21
CA VAL A 63 12.41 6.78 -11.73
C VAL A 63 11.68 5.67 -12.47
N SER A 64 12.05 5.45 -13.74
CA SER A 64 11.54 4.34 -14.54
C SER A 64 12.37 3.08 -14.27
N GLY A 65 11.68 1.97 -14.03
CA GLY A 65 12.23 0.64 -13.92
C GLY A 65 11.94 -0.23 -15.14
N PHE A 66 12.21 -1.53 -15.03
CA PHE A 66 11.94 -2.50 -16.10
C PHE A 66 10.44 -2.79 -16.28
N SER A 67 9.65 -2.65 -15.21
CA SER A 67 8.24 -3.04 -15.19
C SER A 67 7.32 -1.90 -14.74
N GLY A 68 7.78 -0.64 -14.81
CA GLY A 68 6.95 0.48 -14.39
C GLY A 68 7.74 1.69 -13.96
N ILE A 69 7.09 2.55 -13.17
CA ILE A 69 7.64 3.81 -12.69
C ILE A 69 7.36 3.96 -11.19
N VAL A 70 8.32 4.54 -10.46
CA VAL A 70 8.12 5.02 -9.09
C VAL A 70 8.18 6.54 -9.08
N MET A 71 7.23 7.18 -8.40
CA MET A 71 7.12 8.64 -8.27
C MET A 71 7.28 9.05 -6.81
N VAL A 72 7.88 10.22 -6.59
CA VAL A 72 8.09 10.82 -5.26
C VAL A 72 7.46 12.20 -5.24
N THR A 73 6.63 12.45 -4.22
CA THR A 73 5.98 13.75 -3.97
C THR A 73 6.14 14.13 -2.51
N GLY A 74 6.61 15.34 -2.23
CA GLY A 74 6.66 15.90 -0.88
C GLY A 74 5.30 16.47 -0.46
N TYR A 75 4.91 16.27 0.80
CA TYR A 75 3.65 16.72 1.37
C TYR A 75 3.81 17.46 2.69
N GLU A 76 3.01 18.52 2.86
CA GLU A 76 2.61 19.12 4.13
C GLU A 76 1.10 18.95 4.25
N PHE A 77 0.63 18.26 5.31
CA PHE A 77 -0.78 18.21 5.68
C PHE A 77 -1.03 19.15 6.84
N VAL A 78 -2.07 19.97 6.70
CA VAL A 78 -2.46 20.95 7.70
C VAL A 78 -3.93 20.72 8.06
N GLU A 79 -4.21 20.60 9.35
CA GLU A 79 -5.57 20.66 9.91
C GLU A 79 -5.81 22.06 10.45
N PRO A 80 -6.52 22.94 9.72
CA PRO A 80 -6.66 24.34 10.10
C PRO A 80 -7.35 24.59 11.44
N GLN A 81 -8.24 23.67 11.85
CA GLN A 81 -9.03 23.79 13.08
C GLN A 81 -8.18 23.63 14.33
N THR A 82 -7.17 22.74 14.28
CA THR A 82 -6.27 22.48 15.41
C THR A 82 -4.89 23.12 15.25
N GLY A 83 -4.56 23.56 14.03
CA GLY A 83 -3.24 24.05 13.67
C GLY A 83 -2.20 22.92 13.53
N ARG A 84 -2.62 21.66 13.61
CA ARG A 84 -1.74 20.51 13.45
C ARG A 84 -1.16 20.46 12.05
N LYS A 85 0.13 20.20 11.96
CA LYS A 85 0.86 20.01 10.71
C LYS A 85 1.67 18.73 10.78
N ASP A 86 1.57 17.90 9.74
CA ASP A 86 2.43 16.74 9.54
C ASP A 86 3.07 16.79 8.15
N TYR A 87 4.30 16.32 8.08
CA TYR A 87 5.14 16.35 6.88
C TYR A 87 5.58 14.95 6.51
N GLY A 88 5.80 14.73 5.24
CA GLY A 88 6.35 13.48 4.72
C GLY A 88 6.36 13.44 3.21
N ILE A 89 6.56 12.25 2.67
CA ILE A 89 6.55 12.02 1.23
C ILE A 89 5.51 10.96 0.89
N SER A 90 4.92 11.05 -0.29
CA SER A 90 4.24 9.91 -0.89
C SER A 90 5.15 9.25 -1.91
N ILE A 91 5.12 7.92 -1.89
CA ILE A 91 5.70 7.07 -2.93
C ILE A 91 4.55 6.41 -3.67
N GLU A 92 4.56 6.52 -4.99
CA GLU A 92 3.58 5.88 -5.86
C GLU A 92 4.30 4.97 -6.83
N VAL A 93 3.87 3.72 -6.88
CA VAL A 93 4.40 2.69 -7.79
C VAL A 93 3.32 2.36 -8.81
N ARG A 94 3.64 2.50 -10.09
CA ARG A 94 2.80 2.08 -11.22
C ARG A 94 3.52 1.01 -12.02
N GLU A 95 2.95 -0.18 -12.02
CA GLU A 95 3.41 -1.25 -12.90
C GLU A 95 2.91 -1.03 -14.32
N THR A 96 3.76 -1.31 -15.29
CA THR A 96 3.36 -1.39 -16.69
C THR A 96 2.84 -2.80 -16.95
N GLY A 97 1.52 -2.96 -17.10
CA GLY A 97 0.90 -4.21 -17.52
C GLY A 97 1.03 -4.42 -19.03
N ARG A 98 0.71 -5.64 -19.50
CA ARG A 98 0.58 -5.92 -20.94
C ARG A 98 -0.62 -5.20 -21.57
N SER A 99 -1.57 -4.76 -20.76
CA SER A 99 -2.67 -3.88 -21.12
C SER A 99 -2.91 -2.87 -19.98
N GLU A 100 -3.59 -1.74 -20.26
CA GLU A 100 -3.94 -0.73 -19.25
C GLU A 100 -4.78 -1.31 -18.07
N ARG A 101 -5.46 -2.45 -18.29
CA ARG A 101 -6.28 -3.12 -17.27
C ARG A 101 -5.48 -4.05 -16.34
N GLU A 102 -4.24 -4.37 -16.71
CA GLU A 102 -3.37 -5.29 -15.95
C GLU A 102 -2.33 -4.54 -15.10
N GLY A 103 -2.12 -3.26 -15.35
CA GLY A 103 -1.22 -2.42 -14.56
C GLY A 103 -1.75 -2.26 -13.14
N ARG A 104 -0.86 -2.43 -12.15
CA ARG A 104 -1.18 -2.17 -10.75
C ARG A 104 -0.62 -0.82 -10.36
N GLU A 105 -1.40 -0.11 -9.55
CA GLU A 105 -0.98 1.15 -8.95
C GLU A 105 -1.17 1.07 -7.44
N ALA A 106 -0.18 1.51 -6.69
CA ALA A 106 -0.27 1.65 -5.26
C ALA A 106 0.48 2.90 -4.81
N ARG A 107 -0.06 3.56 -3.79
CA ARG A 107 0.53 4.71 -3.13
C ARG A 107 0.63 4.46 -1.64
N THR A 108 1.69 4.96 -1.04
CA THR A 108 1.88 4.98 0.41
C THR A 108 2.52 6.28 0.84
N TYR A 109 2.44 6.58 2.14
CA TYR A 109 3.14 7.69 2.76
C TYR A 109 4.33 7.17 3.58
N VAL A 110 5.38 7.99 3.62
CA VAL A 110 6.51 7.88 4.54
C VAL A 110 6.56 9.15 5.35
N ASP A 111 6.35 9.03 6.65
CA ASP A 111 6.39 10.18 7.55
C ASP A 111 7.79 10.80 7.58
N TYR A 112 7.87 12.11 7.84
CA TYR A 112 9.12 12.84 7.85
C TYR A 112 10.20 12.19 8.75
N ASP A 113 9.81 11.66 9.91
CA ASP A 113 10.72 11.02 10.87
C ASP A 113 11.28 9.65 10.40
N GLU A 114 10.72 9.06 9.33
CA GLU A 114 11.26 7.85 8.71
C GLU A 114 12.17 8.11 7.50
N ILE A 115 12.15 9.32 6.91
CA ILE A 115 12.85 9.59 5.64
C ILE A 115 14.35 9.34 5.78
N ASP A 116 14.99 9.75 6.88
CA ASP A 116 16.41 9.52 7.09
C ASP A 116 16.76 8.04 7.24
N ALA A 117 15.88 7.26 7.86
CA ALA A 117 16.08 5.82 7.98
C ALA A 117 15.97 5.13 6.62
N LEU A 118 15.00 5.54 5.78
CA LEU A 118 14.84 5.05 4.42
C LEU A 118 16.07 5.39 3.55
N ILE A 119 16.57 6.63 3.62
CA ILE A 119 17.78 7.04 2.88
C ILE A 119 18.99 6.17 3.28
N ARG A 120 19.24 6.01 4.59
CA ARG A 120 20.35 5.18 5.08
C ARG A 120 20.22 3.71 4.67
N ALA A 121 19.00 3.19 4.70
CA ALA A 121 18.72 1.82 4.29
C ALA A 121 19.02 1.61 2.80
N ILE A 122 18.59 2.54 1.93
CA ILE A 122 18.90 2.46 0.51
C ILE A 122 20.42 2.59 0.28
N ASP A 123 21.11 3.49 0.99
CA ASP A 123 22.56 3.62 0.92
C ASP A 123 23.29 2.33 1.33
N TYR A 124 22.76 1.60 2.28
CA TYR A 124 23.29 0.28 2.67
C TYR A 124 23.03 -0.76 1.57
N ILE A 125 21.78 -0.85 1.10
CA ILE A 125 21.36 -1.81 0.07
C ILE A 125 22.15 -1.64 -1.23
N VAL A 126 22.40 -0.40 -1.66
CA VAL A 126 23.17 -0.11 -2.89
C VAL A 126 24.62 -0.56 -2.79
N ARG A 127 25.19 -0.53 -1.59
CA ARG A 127 26.60 -0.91 -1.33
C ARG A 127 26.79 -2.36 -0.91
N ILE A 128 25.68 -3.10 -0.77
CA ILE A 128 25.78 -4.47 -0.29
C ILE A 128 26.52 -5.34 -1.31
N GLU A 129 27.57 -5.97 -0.86
CA GLU A 129 28.25 -6.98 -1.61
C GLU A 129 27.58 -8.33 -1.36
N ARG A 130 27.79 -9.28 -2.28
CA ARG A 130 27.23 -10.62 -2.16
C ARG A 130 27.61 -11.22 -0.80
N SER A 131 26.61 -11.55 0.00
CA SER A 131 26.82 -12.33 1.22
C SER A 131 27.33 -13.73 0.86
N THR A 132 28.39 -14.17 1.53
CA THR A 132 29.06 -15.43 1.22
C THR A 132 28.54 -16.61 2.02
N SER A 133 27.61 -16.41 2.94
CA SER A 133 27.17 -17.47 3.86
C SER A 133 26.17 -18.47 3.26
N LEU A 134 25.36 -18.02 2.29
CA LEU A 134 24.36 -18.87 1.62
C LEU A 134 24.30 -18.55 0.12
N GLU A 135 23.77 -19.48 -0.67
CA GLU A 135 23.63 -19.30 -2.14
C GLU A 135 22.72 -18.16 -2.53
N ASN A 136 21.71 -17.89 -1.70
CA ASN A 136 20.72 -16.85 -1.93
C ASN A 136 20.71 -15.87 -0.76
N PHE A 137 20.53 -14.58 -1.05
CA PHE A 137 20.29 -13.57 -0.03
C PHE A 137 19.28 -12.55 -0.53
N GLU A 138 18.61 -11.90 0.41
CA GLU A 138 17.79 -10.71 0.20
C GLU A 138 18.12 -9.70 1.31
N ALA A 139 18.38 -8.44 0.91
CA ALA A 139 18.43 -7.31 1.82
C ALA A 139 17.16 -6.49 1.60
N GLN A 140 16.40 -6.22 2.66
CA GLN A 140 15.17 -5.45 2.56
C GLN A 140 15.05 -4.42 3.66
N PHE A 141 14.40 -3.32 3.35
CA PHE A 141 13.92 -2.32 4.31
C PHE A 141 12.44 -2.06 4.06
N ARG A 142 11.68 -1.92 5.14
CA ARG A 142 10.24 -1.63 5.08
C ARG A 142 9.92 -0.43 5.97
N THR A 143 9.12 0.50 5.46
CA THR A 143 8.56 1.61 6.24
C THR A 143 7.26 1.23 6.93
N ARG A 144 6.79 2.06 7.86
CA ARG A 144 5.47 1.90 8.49
C ARG A 144 4.34 1.83 7.47
N GLY A 145 4.39 2.69 6.44
CA GLY A 145 3.41 2.72 5.35
C GLY A 145 3.55 1.60 4.32
N GLU A 146 4.28 0.52 4.65
CA GLU A 146 4.45 -0.67 3.79
C GLU A 146 5.16 -0.42 2.45
N LEU A 147 5.94 0.66 2.32
CA LEU A 147 6.94 0.74 1.27
C LEU A 147 8.04 -0.25 1.59
N GLN A 148 8.37 -1.12 0.65
CA GLN A 148 9.52 -2.02 0.74
C GLN A 148 10.51 -1.73 -0.38
N VAL A 149 11.77 -1.61 0.00
CA VAL A 149 12.92 -1.59 -0.92
C VAL A 149 13.74 -2.83 -0.63
N SER A 150 13.99 -3.63 -1.65
CA SER A 150 14.81 -4.84 -1.50
C SER A 150 15.80 -5.02 -2.64
N THR A 151 16.87 -5.76 -2.36
CA THR A 151 17.84 -6.26 -3.34
C THR A 151 18.13 -7.71 -3.04
N PHE A 152 18.12 -8.53 -4.06
CA PHE A 152 18.31 -9.96 -3.96
C PHE A 152 19.15 -10.50 -5.12
N LEU A 153 19.72 -11.68 -4.93
CA LEU A 153 20.48 -12.39 -5.94
C LEU A 153 19.54 -13.21 -6.83
N ARG A 154 19.63 -13.00 -8.14
CA ARG A 154 18.92 -13.84 -9.13
C ARG A 154 19.68 -15.17 -9.36
N PRO A 155 19.00 -16.20 -9.89
CA PRO A 155 19.65 -17.48 -10.23
C PRO A 155 20.84 -17.36 -11.19
N ASN A 156 20.88 -16.31 -12.01
CA ASN A 156 22.00 -16.02 -12.92
C ASN A 156 23.17 -15.27 -12.23
N GLY A 157 23.12 -15.08 -10.91
CA GLY A 157 24.14 -14.39 -10.14
C GLY A 157 24.08 -12.85 -10.20
N ALA A 158 23.11 -12.27 -10.92
CA ALA A 158 22.94 -10.81 -10.98
C ALA A 158 22.14 -10.27 -9.79
N LEU A 159 22.56 -9.11 -9.25
CA LEU A 159 21.79 -8.37 -8.25
C LEU A 159 20.62 -7.66 -8.93
N GLN A 160 19.44 -7.78 -8.33
CA GLN A 160 18.23 -7.10 -8.76
C GLN A 160 17.60 -6.39 -7.58
N SER A 161 17.13 -5.17 -7.80
CA SER A 161 16.39 -4.42 -6.79
C SER A 161 14.93 -4.29 -7.14
N GLU A 162 14.10 -4.19 -6.11
CA GLU A 162 12.66 -3.96 -6.23
C GLU A 162 12.21 -2.86 -5.28
N VAL A 163 11.25 -2.07 -5.75
CA VAL A 163 10.45 -1.16 -4.93
C VAL A 163 9.01 -1.62 -5.00
N SER A 164 8.42 -1.89 -3.85
CA SER A 164 7.05 -2.40 -3.76
C SER A 164 6.25 -1.73 -2.65
N ILE A 165 4.92 -1.72 -2.80
CA ILE A 165 3.98 -1.18 -1.83
C ILE A 165 2.95 -2.24 -1.49
N GLY A 166 2.61 -2.33 -0.19
CA GLY A 166 1.60 -3.21 0.36
C GLY A 166 2.14 -4.55 0.83
N PHE A 167 1.49 -5.12 1.84
CA PHE A 167 1.93 -6.32 2.55
C PHE A 167 2.11 -7.54 1.62
N PHE A 168 1.25 -7.66 0.62
CA PHE A 168 1.32 -8.73 -0.40
C PHE A 168 1.77 -8.21 -1.77
N ARG A 169 2.66 -7.21 -1.80
CA ARG A 169 3.17 -6.63 -3.05
C ARG A 169 2.02 -6.18 -3.97
N ARG A 170 1.24 -5.20 -3.53
CA ARG A 170 0.13 -4.64 -4.33
C ARG A 170 0.60 -4.09 -5.66
N ALA A 171 1.75 -3.39 -5.66
CA ALA A 171 2.44 -2.95 -6.85
C ALA A 171 3.94 -3.12 -6.65
N VAL A 172 4.65 -3.60 -7.67
CA VAL A 172 6.09 -3.89 -7.64
C VAL A 172 6.75 -3.42 -8.90
N ILE A 173 7.83 -2.66 -8.77
CA ILE A 173 8.71 -2.40 -9.91
C ILE A 173 10.10 -2.97 -9.65
N THR A 174 10.67 -3.54 -10.69
CA THR A 174 12.06 -3.97 -10.74
C THR A 174 12.92 -2.84 -11.30
N ILE A 175 13.98 -2.49 -10.58
CA ILE A 175 14.93 -1.44 -10.97
C ILE A 175 16.36 -1.94 -10.86
N SER A 176 17.29 -1.31 -11.57
CA SER A 176 18.72 -1.55 -11.40
C SER A 176 19.25 -0.84 -10.15
N LEU A 177 20.42 -1.25 -9.65
CA LEU A 177 21.10 -0.56 -8.53
C LEU A 177 21.35 0.92 -8.83
N GLY A 178 21.71 1.28 -10.07
CA GLY A 178 21.86 2.68 -10.47
C GLY A 178 20.55 3.45 -10.36
N LYS A 179 19.42 2.84 -10.76
CA LYS A 179 18.10 3.43 -10.62
C LYS A 179 17.63 3.51 -9.15
N LEU A 180 18.08 2.59 -8.32
CA LEU A 180 17.85 2.68 -6.87
C LEU A 180 18.59 3.89 -6.27
N THR A 181 19.77 4.21 -6.76
CA THR A 181 20.51 5.43 -6.39
C THR A 181 19.77 6.70 -6.85
N ASP A 182 19.19 6.71 -8.07
CA ASP A 182 18.35 7.81 -8.53
C ASP A 182 17.12 7.98 -7.63
N PHE A 183 16.45 6.90 -7.26
CA PHE A 183 15.32 6.92 -6.34
C PHE A 183 15.69 7.47 -4.96
N ARG A 184 16.80 7.02 -4.41
CA ARG A 184 17.37 7.55 -3.16
C ARG A 184 17.59 9.06 -3.23
N LYS A 185 18.10 9.57 -4.37
CA LYS A 185 18.30 10.99 -4.59
C LYS A 185 16.99 11.77 -4.56
N LEU A 186 15.95 11.28 -5.23
CA LEU A 186 14.63 11.92 -5.17
C LEU A 186 14.09 12.01 -3.75
N ILE A 187 14.29 10.97 -2.92
CA ILE A 187 13.87 11.00 -1.51
C ILE A 187 14.64 12.08 -0.72
N ALA A 188 15.96 12.20 -0.97
CA ALA A 188 16.77 13.24 -0.33
C ALA A 188 16.40 14.66 -0.78
N ASP A 189 16.07 14.84 -2.07
CA ASP A 189 15.61 16.12 -2.62
C ASP A 189 14.23 16.50 -2.03
N ALA A 190 13.34 15.51 -1.86
CA ALA A 190 12.07 15.69 -1.17
C ALA A 190 12.27 16.15 0.27
N LYS A 191 13.16 15.47 1.03
CA LYS A 191 13.50 15.88 2.39
C LYS A 191 14.02 17.31 2.44
N THR A 192 14.96 17.65 1.55
CA THR A 192 15.52 19.02 1.47
C THR A 192 14.44 20.07 1.17
N THR A 193 13.42 19.71 0.40
CA THR A 193 12.28 20.58 0.11
C THR A 193 11.42 20.78 1.35
N LEU A 194 11.16 19.71 2.10
CA LEU A 194 10.38 19.77 3.34
C LEU A 194 11.12 20.52 4.47
N ASP A 195 12.45 20.39 4.55
CA ASP A 195 13.29 21.08 5.54
C ASP A 195 13.18 22.63 5.45
N LYS A 196 12.82 23.17 4.28
CA LYS A 196 12.65 24.61 4.06
C LYS A 196 11.35 25.18 4.62
N ILE A 197 10.35 24.33 4.82
CA ILE A 197 8.98 24.74 5.21
C ILE A 197 8.57 24.26 6.60
N ARG A 198 9.35 23.35 7.18
CA ARG A 198 9.12 22.79 8.52
C ARG A 198 9.75 23.65 9.60
#